data_b4f98f3d8d0fbf55ffa4d72ea093a9b2
#
_entry.id   b4f98f3d8d0fbf55ffa4d72ea093a9b2
#
_cell.length_a   1.000
_cell.length_b   1.000
_cell.length_c   1.000
_cell.angle_alpha   90.00
_cell.angle_beta   90.00
_cell.angle_gamma   90.00
#
_symmetry.space_group_name_H-M   'P 1'
#
loop_
_entity.id
_entity.type
_entity.pdbx_description
1 polymer ?
#
loop_
_entity_poly.entity_id
_entity_poly.type
_entity_poly.pdbx_seq_one_letter_code
_entity_poly.pdbx_strand_id
1 'polypeptide(L)'
;MPLVFAYLRVSTDAQDVANQRHGVVRYCVDKRLLEPVFVEDTISGRTDWRERQLGKMIRGAGRGDVIVVSEVSRLARSTLQVLEIGRECIERGVHLHVAKSGIVFDDSMQSKIVATVLGLVAEIERDFISSRTKEALAKRKADGVKLGRPAGAPKKLKLDKYADKIDGYLAKGINKVAIAKLLDVSPNTLYEWLKVRRPDKDSAKI
;
A
#
# COMPACT_ATOMS: atom_id res chain seq x y z
N MET A 1 16.34 -21.27 19.14
CA MET A 1 15.66 -20.40 20.12
C MET A 1 14.87 -19.36 19.35
N PRO A 2 13.64 -19.03 19.74
CA PRO A 2 12.87 -18.00 19.07
C PRO A 2 13.56 -16.64 19.22
N LEU A 3 13.61 -15.87 18.14
CA LEU A 3 14.13 -14.51 18.15
C LEU A 3 13.03 -13.54 18.56
N VAL A 4 13.41 -12.42 19.17
CA VAL A 4 12.49 -11.34 19.52
C VAL A 4 12.86 -10.11 18.70
N PHE A 5 11.92 -9.58 17.93
CA PHE A 5 12.06 -8.37 17.15
C PHE A 5 11.21 -7.27 17.75
N ALA A 6 11.72 -6.06 17.79
CA ALA A 6 10.98 -4.87 18.17
C ALA A 6 10.78 -3.97 16.95
N TYR A 7 9.56 -3.81 16.51
CA TYR A 7 9.25 -2.89 15.40
C TYR A 7 8.92 -1.50 15.94
N LEU A 8 9.67 -0.51 15.49
CA LEU A 8 9.46 0.90 15.80
C LEU A 8 9.10 1.67 14.52
N ARG A 9 7.97 2.35 14.54
CA ARG A 9 7.65 3.30 13.48
C ARG A 9 8.04 4.69 13.94
N VAL A 10 9.14 5.18 13.39
CA VAL A 10 9.72 6.46 13.78
C VAL A 10 9.13 7.61 12.96
N SER A 11 8.84 8.72 13.65
CA SER A 11 8.63 10.04 13.07
C SER A 11 9.91 10.86 13.27
N THR A 12 9.89 12.13 12.89
CA THR A 12 10.99 13.08 13.14
C THR A 12 11.21 13.39 14.63
N ASP A 13 10.36 12.88 15.51
CA ASP A 13 10.42 13.11 16.94
C ASP A 13 11.24 12.00 17.65
N ALA A 14 12.46 12.36 18.06
CA ALA A 14 13.36 11.45 18.79
C ALA A 14 12.80 11.00 20.15
N GLN A 15 12.02 11.86 20.83
CA GLN A 15 11.39 11.54 22.10
C GLN A 15 10.39 10.39 21.97
N ASP A 16 9.60 10.38 20.90
CA ASP A 16 8.64 9.32 20.61
C ASP A 16 9.35 7.97 20.41
N VAL A 17 10.47 7.96 19.71
CA VAL A 17 11.28 6.73 19.49
C VAL A 17 11.83 6.19 20.81
N ALA A 18 12.37 7.06 21.66
CA ALA A 18 12.91 6.66 22.97
C ALA A 18 11.81 6.05 23.85
N ASN A 19 10.60 6.66 23.86
CA ASN A 19 9.46 6.15 24.61
C ASN A 19 9.00 4.78 24.09
N GLN A 20 8.96 4.58 22.78
CA GLN A 20 8.62 3.29 22.18
C GLN A 20 9.64 2.22 22.60
N ARG A 21 10.93 2.50 22.49
CA ARG A 21 12.00 1.57 22.89
C ARG A 21 11.85 1.17 24.37
N HIS A 22 11.72 2.16 25.25
CA HIS A 22 11.55 1.92 26.68
C HIS A 22 10.34 1.03 26.98
N GLY A 23 9.19 1.33 26.38
CA GLY A 23 7.96 0.55 26.54
C GLY A 23 8.11 -0.90 26.07
N VAL A 24 8.78 -1.12 24.95
CA VAL A 24 9.04 -2.47 24.41
C VAL A 24 9.99 -3.24 25.30
N VAL A 25 11.13 -2.65 25.72
CA VAL A 25 12.10 -3.30 26.61
C VAL A 25 11.43 -3.73 27.90
N ARG A 26 10.70 -2.83 28.56
CA ARG A 26 9.97 -3.13 29.79
C ARG A 26 9.01 -4.30 29.59
N TYR A 27 8.23 -4.29 28.50
CA TYR A 27 7.33 -5.38 28.17
C TYR A 27 8.06 -6.72 28.00
N CYS A 28 9.20 -6.73 27.29
CA CYS A 28 9.99 -7.94 27.11
C CYS A 28 10.49 -8.50 28.45
N VAL A 29 10.95 -7.63 29.36
CA VAL A 29 11.37 -8.03 30.73
C VAL A 29 10.18 -8.62 31.51
N ASP A 30 9.03 -7.93 31.52
CA ASP A 30 7.82 -8.36 32.23
C ASP A 30 7.31 -9.73 31.70
N LYS A 31 7.43 -9.97 30.40
CA LYS A 31 7.04 -11.23 29.76
C LYS A 31 8.14 -12.30 29.70
N ARG A 32 9.29 -12.02 30.23
CA ARG A 32 10.49 -12.92 30.21
C ARG A 32 10.87 -13.32 28.78
N LEU A 33 10.71 -12.39 27.83
CA LEU A 33 11.19 -12.55 26.46
C LEU A 33 12.69 -12.24 26.39
N LEU A 34 13.34 -12.72 25.33
CA LEU A 34 14.73 -12.37 25.05
C LEU A 34 14.87 -10.88 24.72
N GLU A 35 16.11 -10.39 24.78
CA GLU A 35 16.42 -9.03 24.35
C GLU A 35 16.01 -8.81 22.88
N PRO A 36 15.23 -7.76 22.57
CA PRO A 36 14.70 -7.58 21.24
C PRO A 36 15.72 -6.96 20.28
N VAL A 37 15.74 -7.46 19.04
CA VAL A 37 16.41 -6.82 17.90
C VAL A 37 15.51 -5.72 17.37
N PHE A 38 15.96 -4.46 17.42
CA PHE A 38 15.19 -3.31 17.00
C PHE A 38 15.22 -3.10 15.49
N VAL A 39 14.06 -2.96 14.89
CA VAL A 39 13.85 -2.64 13.47
C VAL A 39 13.07 -1.35 13.38
N GLU A 40 13.70 -0.31 12.83
CA GLU A 40 13.11 1.02 12.67
C GLU A 40 12.58 1.22 11.26
N ASP A 41 11.44 1.90 11.18
CA ASP A 41 10.79 2.22 9.92
C ASP A 41 10.38 3.71 9.90
N THR A 42 10.97 4.48 9.00
CA THR A 42 10.73 5.92 8.83
C THR A 42 9.57 6.23 7.90
N ILE A 43 8.89 5.21 7.41
CA ILE A 43 7.86 5.33 6.38
C ILE A 43 6.51 5.76 6.97
N SER A 44 5.76 6.56 6.20
CA SER A 44 4.41 6.97 6.53
C SER A 44 3.49 5.76 6.76
N GLY A 45 2.64 5.83 7.78
CA GLY A 45 1.61 4.82 8.04
C GLY A 45 0.55 4.68 6.93
N ARG A 46 0.62 5.46 5.84
CA ARG A 46 -0.23 5.33 4.63
C ARG A 46 0.31 4.28 3.65
N THR A 47 1.61 3.98 3.70
CA THR A 47 2.21 2.93 2.86
C THR A 47 1.69 1.57 3.30
N ASP A 48 1.42 0.67 2.37
CA ASP A 48 1.01 -0.70 2.70
C ASP A 48 2.06 -1.35 3.61
N TRP A 49 1.61 -2.06 4.64
CA TRP A 49 2.50 -2.67 5.61
C TRP A 49 3.42 -3.73 4.99
N ARG A 50 3.00 -4.35 3.89
CA ARG A 50 3.78 -5.37 3.16
C ARG A 50 5.04 -4.79 2.50
N GLU A 51 5.00 -3.51 2.13
CA GLU A 51 6.12 -2.78 1.52
C GLU A 51 7.08 -2.19 2.55
N ARG A 52 6.68 -2.14 3.82
CA ARG A 52 7.49 -1.61 4.92
C ARG A 52 8.50 -2.63 5.44
N GLN A 53 9.41 -2.17 6.34
CA GLN A 53 10.29 -3.07 7.10
C GLN A 53 9.48 -4.08 7.93
N LEU A 54 8.29 -3.70 8.41
CA LEU A 54 7.36 -4.62 9.08
C LEU A 54 7.05 -5.84 8.22
N GLY A 55 6.67 -5.65 6.96
CA GLY A 55 6.35 -6.77 6.05
C GLY A 55 7.56 -7.65 5.76
N LYS A 56 8.75 -7.06 5.62
CA LYS A 56 10.00 -7.81 5.45
C LYS A 56 10.31 -8.64 6.71
N MET A 57 10.14 -8.04 7.88
CA MET A 57 10.36 -8.69 9.17
C MET A 57 9.41 -9.88 9.36
N ILE A 58 8.11 -9.72 9.11
CA ILE A 58 7.14 -10.81 9.21
C ILE A 58 7.48 -11.96 8.25
N ARG A 59 7.90 -11.65 7.02
CA ARG A 59 8.31 -12.67 6.04
C ARG A 59 9.62 -13.36 6.37
N GLY A 60 10.53 -12.66 7.05
CA GLY A 60 11.83 -13.18 7.45
C GLY A 60 11.83 -13.90 8.80
N ALA A 61 10.82 -13.68 9.64
CA ALA A 61 10.68 -14.31 10.93
C ALA A 61 10.37 -15.80 10.79
N GLY A 62 10.99 -16.61 11.64
CA GLY A 62 10.74 -18.04 11.75
C GLY A 62 9.54 -18.36 12.64
N ARG A 63 9.08 -19.61 12.56
CA ARG A 63 8.00 -20.09 13.42
C ARG A 63 8.41 -20.03 14.90
N GLY A 64 7.58 -19.43 15.73
CA GLY A 64 7.84 -19.21 17.15
C GLY A 64 8.58 -17.91 17.47
N ASP A 65 9.05 -17.15 16.45
CA ASP A 65 9.63 -15.84 16.69
C ASP A 65 8.56 -14.85 17.16
N VAL A 66 9.00 -13.83 17.90
CA VAL A 66 8.13 -12.84 18.52
C VAL A 66 8.40 -11.46 17.92
N ILE A 67 7.37 -10.78 17.50
CA ILE A 67 7.41 -9.38 17.08
C ILE A 67 6.70 -8.55 18.16
N VAL A 68 7.38 -7.56 18.72
CA VAL A 68 6.82 -6.67 19.73
C VAL A 68 6.71 -5.25 19.16
N VAL A 69 5.56 -4.63 19.37
CA VAL A 69 5.33 -3.21 19.05
C VAL A 69 4.85 -2.48 20.31
N SER A 70 5.14 -1.20 20.43
CA SER A 70 4.73 -0.40 21.58
C SER A 70 3.20 -0.25 21.64
N GLU A 71 2.55 0.04 20.54
CA GLU A 71 1.10 0.26 20.45
C GLU A 71 0.56 -0.06 19.04
N VAL A 72 -0.75 -0.29 18.95
CA VAL A 72 -1.46 -0.64 17.70
C VAL A 72 -1.23 0.39 16.59
N SER A 73 -1.19 1.67 16.93
CA SER A 73 -0.99 2.77 15.97
C SER A 73 0.35 2.71 15.23
N ARG A 74 1.33 1.96 15.74
CA ARG A 74 2.63 1.73 15.06
C ARG A 74 2.52 0.67 13.98
N LEU A 75 1.64 -0.30 14.13
CA LEU A 75 1.39 -1.32 13.11
C LEU A 75 0.71 -0.71 11.87
N ALA A 76 -0.46 -0.10 12.08
CA ALA A 76 -1.25 0.46 11.00
C ALA A 76 -2.20 1.56 11.49
N ARG A 77 -2.82 2.28 10.54
CA ARG A 77 -3.80 3.34 10.82
C ARG A 77 -5.25 2.87 10.78
N SER A 78 -5.52 1.69 10.22
CA SER A 78 -6.85 1.11 10.20
C SER A 78 -6.87 -0.21 10.98
N THR A 79 -7.96 -0.45 11.67
CA THR A 79 -8.20 -1.70 12.38
C THR A 79 -8.06 -2.89 11.45
N LEU A 80 -8.58 -2.78 10.23
CA LEU A 80 -8.47 -3.82 9.21
C LEU A 80 -7.02 -4.23 8.93
N GLN A 81 -6.12 -3.26 8.72
CA GLN A 81 -4.69 -3.58 8.48
C GLN A 81 -4.04 -4.23 9.70
N VAL A 82 -4.40 -3.82 10.92
CA VAL A 82 -3.89 -4.46 12.14
C VAL A 82 -4.27 -5.93 12.18
N LEU A 83 -5.50 -6.25 11.77
CA LEU A 83 -6.03 -7.61 11.73
C LEU A 83 -5.38 -8.45 10.63
N GLU A 84 -5.18 -7.87 9.45
CA GLU A 84 -4.44 -8.51 8.37
C GLU A 84 -3.01 -8.86 8.80
N ILE A 85 -2.33 -7.94 9.50
CA ILE A 85 -1.00 -8.18 10.07
C ILE A 85 -1.03 -9.31 11.11
N GLY A 86 -1.98 -9.26 12.06
CA GLY A 86 -2.13 -10.28 13.09
C GLY A 86 -2.43 -11.65 12.50
N ARG A 87 -3.31 -11.73 11.51
CA ARG A 87 -3.62 -12.96 10.78
C ARG A 87 -2.40 -13.53 10.06
N GLU A 88 -1.67 -12.70 9.33
CA GLU A 88 -0.43 -13.11 8.63
C GLU A 88 0.61 -13.66 9.62
N CYS A 89 0.75 -13.04 10.79
CA CYS A 89 1.64 -13.53 11.84
C CYS A 89 1.18 -14.92 12.33
N ILE A 90 -0.11 -15.10 12.64
CA ILE A 90 -0.67 -16.38 13.09
C ILE A 90 -0.45 -17.48 12.03
N GLU A 91 -0.74 -17.20 10.76
CA GLU A 91 -0.59 -18.16 9.65
C GLU A 91 0.87 -18.61 9.48
N ARG A 92 1.84 -17.73 9.78
CA ARG A 92 3.27 -18.04 9.75
C ARG A 92 3.78 -18.66 11.06
N GLY A 93 2.97 -18.70 12.09
CA GLY A 93 3.38 -19.13 13.43
C GLY A 93 4.32 -18.14 14.12
N VAL A 94 4.25 -16.85 13.75
CA VAL A 94 4.96 -15.73 14.39
C VAL A 94 4.02 -15.12 15.42
N HIS A 95 4.54 -14.82 16.62
CA HIS A 95 3.75 -14.20 17.67
C HIS A 95 3.88 -12.67 17.61
N LEU A 96 2.76 -11.94 17.51
CA LEU A 96 2.74 -10.49 17.51
C LEU A 96 2.19 -9.96 18.82
N HIS A 97 2.99 -9.20 19.54
CA HIS A 97 2.67 -8.62 20.84
C HIS A 97 2.54 -7.10 20.75
N VAL A 98 1.49 -6.53 21.32
CA VAL A 98 1.28 -5.09 21.47
C VAL A 98 1.45 -4.71 22.93
N ALA A 99 2.59 -4.10 23.28
CA ALA A 99 3.01 -3.90 24.66
C ALA A 99 2.01 -3.09 25.51
N LYS A 100 1.52 -1.97 24.97
CA LYS A 100 0.64 -1.05 25.71
C LYS A 100 -0.74 -1.61 26.02
N SER A 101 -1.32 -2.39 25.11
CA SER A 101 -2.65 -2.97 25.25
C SER A 101 -2.65 -4.40 25.77
N GLY A 102 -1.48 -5.05 25.81
CA GLY A 102 -1.36 -6.46 26.16
C GLY A 102 -1.99 -7.42 25.14
N ILE A 103 -2.37 -6.92 23.96
CA ILE A 103 -2.92 -7.76 22.90
C ILE A 103 -1.79 -8.66 22.35
N VAL A 104 -2.09 -9.94 22.22
CA VAL A 104 -1.20 -10.93 21.62
C VAL A 104 -1.93 -11.63 20.49
N PHE A 105 -1.28 -11.76 19.34
CA PHE A 105 -1.69 -12.62 18.23
C PHE A 105 -0.69 -13.76 18.16
N ASP A 106 -1.11 -14.94 18.58
CA ASP A 106 -0.34 -16.17 18.60
C ASP A 106 -1.16 -17.33 17.98
N ASP A 107 -0.66 -18.55 18.04
CA ASP A 107 -1.36 -19.71 17.51
C ASP A 107 -2.40 -20.32 18.48
N SER A 108 -2.67 -19.65 19.60
CA SER A 108 -3.71 -20.04 20.55
C SER A 108 -5.10 -19.99 19.92
N MET A 109 -6.02 -20.85 20.41
CA MET A 109 -7.41 -20.83 19.99
C MET A 109 -8.07 -19.46 20.22
N GLN A 110 -7.72 -18.80 21.32
CA GLN A 110 -8.24 -17.48 21.67
C GLN A 110 -7.82 -16.41 20.63
N SER A 111 -6.56 -16.38 20.23
CA SER A 111 -6.05 -15.47 19.20
C SER A 111 -6.71 -15.73 17.84
N LYS A 112 -6.92 -16.99 17.47
CA LYS A 112 -7.63 -17.37 16.23
C LYS A 112 -9.08 -16.91 16.25
N ILE A 113 -9.79 -17.07 17.35
CA ILE A 113 -11.18 -16.58 17.50
C ILE A 113 -11.22 -15.06 17.38
N VAL A 114 -10.34 -14.34 18.09
CA VAL A 114 -10.26 -12.88 18.02
C VAL A 114 -9.95 -12.43 16.60
N ALA A 115 -8.97 -13.01 15.93
CA ALA A 115 -8.64 -12.68 14.55
C ALA A 115 -9.81 -12.93 13.58
N THR A 116 -10.57 -14.02 13.78
CA THR A 116 -11.76 -14.34 12.97
C THR A 116 -12.87 -13.31 13.17
N VAL A 117 -13.22 -13.01 14.42
CA VAL A 117 -14.28 -12.02 14.75
C VAL A 117 -13.92 -10.65 14.21
N LEU A 118 -12.68 -10.24 14.41
CA LEU A 118 -12.18 -8.95 13.91
C LEU A 118 -12.14 -8.92 12.37
N GLY A 119 -11.81 -10.02 11.72
CA GLY A 119 -11.89 -10.17 10.26
C GLY A 119 -13.31 -9.94 9.73
N LEU A 120 -14.32 -10.52 10.39
CA LEU A 120 -15.73 -10.32 10.06
C LEU A 120 -16.16 -8.84 10.25
N VAL A 121 -15.76 -8.21 11.35
CA VAL A 121 -16.05 -6.78 11.58
C VAL A 121 -15.44 -5.91 10.47
N ALA A 122 -14.21 -6.19 10.08
CA ALA A 122 -13.53 -5.46 9.01
C ALA A 122 -14.19 -5.65 7.64
N GLU A 123 -14.75 -6.83 7.38
CA GLU A 123 -15.52 -7.13 6.16
C GLU A 123 -16.84 -6.34 6.15
N ILE A 124 -17.56 -6.33 7.26
CA ILE A 124 -18.79 -5.55 7.46
C ILE A 124 -18.51 -4.04 7.27
N GLU A 125 -17.45 -3.50 7.88
CA GLU A 125 -17.06 -2.09 7.68
C GLU A 125 -16.79 -1.77 6.21
N ARG A 126 -16.11 -2.65 5.47
CA ARG A 126 -15.86 -2.50 4.04
C ARG A 126 -17.14 -2.46 3.21
N ASP A 127 -18.08 -3.33 3.54
CA ASP A 127 -19.38 -3.40 2.88
C ASP A 127 -20.21 -2.14 3.14
N PHE A 128 -20.22 -1.62 4.35
CA PHE A 128 -20.87 -0.35 4.67
C PHE A 128 -20.25 0.82 3.91
N ILE A 129 -18.92 0.91 3.81
CA ILE A 129 -18.23 1.96 3.03
C ILE A 129 -18.61 1.84 1.55
N SER A 130 -18.62 0.62 1.01
CA SER A 130 -19.00 0.33 -0.37
C SER A 130 -20.45 0.75 -0.66
N SER A 131 -21.40 0.38 0.23
CA SER A 131 -22.81 0.77 0.12
C SER A 131 -23.00 2.27 0.13
N ARG A 132 -22.41 2.98 1.13
CA ARG A 132 -22.47 4.45 1.20
C ARG A 132 -21.89 5.12 -0.06
N THR A 133 -20.79 4.56 -0.60
CA THR A 133 -20.18 5.10 -1.81
C THR A 133 -21.10 4.91 -3.02
N LYS A 134 -21.71 3.73 -3.16
CA LYS A 134 -22.69 3.45 -4.23
C LYS A 134 -23.90 4.37 -4.13
N GLU A 135 -24.45 4.57 -2.96
CA GLU A 135 -25.58 5.48 -2.71
C GLU A 135 -25.23 6.93 -3.05
N ALA A 136 -24.06 7.40 -2.60
CA ALA A 136 -23.58 8.75 -2.91
C ALA A 136 -23.36 8.96 -4.41
N LEU A 137 -22.83 7.96 -5.11
CA LEU A 137 -22.67 8.00 -6.58
C LEU A 137 -24.00 7.94 -7.30
N ALA A 138 -24.95 7.12 -6.85
CA ALA A 138 -26.30 7.05 -7.38
C ALA A 138 -27.03 8.39 -7.24
N LYS A 139 -26.95 9.03 -6.07
CA LYS A 139 -27.51 10.37 -5.84
C LYS A 139 -26.91 11.39 -6.79
N ARG A 140 -25.58 11.46 -6.92
CA ARG A 140 -24.91 12.39 -7.86
C ARG A 140 -25.33 12.15 -9.31
N LYS A 141 -25.53 10.88 -9.71
CA LYS A 141 -26.02 10.53 -11.03
C LYS A 141 -27.46 11.01 -11.24
N ALA A 142 -28.33 10.86 -10.23
CA ALA A 142 -29.70 11.37 -10.25
C ALA A 142 -29.74 12.92 -10.33
N ASP A 143 -28.80 13.60 -9.66
CA ASP A 143 -28.63 15.05 -9.72
C ASP A 143 -28.00 15.53 -11.07
N GLY A 144 -27.86 14.64 -12.06
CA GLY A 144 -27.35 14.98 -13.41
C GLY A 144 -25.83 15.16 -13.49
N VAL A 145 -25.07 14.86 -12.44
CA VAL A 145 -23.61 14.97 -12.44
C VAL A 145 -23.01 13.82 -13.25
N LYS A 146 -22.27 14.13 -14.32
CA LYS A 146 -21.51 13.14 -15.09
C LYS A 146 -20.37 12.61 -14.22
N LEU A 147 -20.44 11.32 -13.89
CA LEU A 147 -19.41 10.62 -13.12
C LEU A 147 -18.32 10.11 -14.06
N GLY A 148 -17.10 9.99 -13.55
CA GLY A 148 -15.96 9.47 -14.29
C GLY A 148 -14.97 10.56 -14.70
N ARG A 149 -14.04 10.18 -15.58
CA ARG A 149 -13.05 11.12 -16.10
C ARG A 149 -13.74 12.19 -16.94
N PRO A 150 -13.44 13.50 -16.73
CA PRO A 150 -14.00 14.58 -17.55
C PRO A 150 -13.80 14.30 -19.05
N ALA A 151 -14.85 14.52 -19.85
CA ALA A 151 -14.73 14.40 -21.29
C ALA A 151 -13.81 15.51 -21.83
N GLY A 152 -12.96 15.15 -22.75
CA GLY A 152 -12.03 16.07 -23.41
C GLY A 152 -10.60 15.52 -23.49
N ALA A 153 -9.84 16.05 -24.43
CA ALA A 153 -8.43 15.73 -24.54
C ALA A 153 -7.66 16.23 -23.31
N PRO A 154 -6.79 15.43 -22.71
CA PRO A 154 -5.99 15.88 -21.57
C PRO A 154 -5.13 17.07 -21.99
N LYS A 155 -5.03 18.08 -21.09
CA LYS A 155 -4.23 19.31 -21.33
C LYS A 155 -2.76 19.00 -21.62
N LYS A 156 -2.21 17.93 -21.03
CA LYS A 156 -0.86 17.41 -21.28
C LYS A 156 -0.92 15.91 -21.53
N LEU A 157 -0.33 15.47 -22.61
CA LEU A 157 -0.12 14.06 -22.93
C LEU A 157 1.34 13.69 -22.72
N LYS A 158 1.62 12.41 -22.40
CA LYS A 158 2.97 11.89 -22.12
C LYS A 158 3.96 12.21 -23.26
N LEU A 159 3.50 12.24 -24.51
CA LEU A 159 4.33 12.46 -25.69
C LEU A 159 4.42 13.93 -26.13
N ASP A 160 3.73 14.87 -25.49
CA ASP A 160 3.79 16.29 -25.86
C ASP A 160 5.24 16.85 -25.83
N LYS A 161 6.08 16.35 -24.91
CA LYS A 161 7.51 16.72 -24.83
C LYS A 161 8.37 16.21 -26.00
N TYR A 162 7.83 15.31 -26.80
CA TYR A 162 8.52 14.74 -27.96
C TYR A 162 7.85 15.15 -29.28
N ALA A 163 6.92 16.13 -29.28
CA ALA A 163 6.13 16.53 -30.44
C ALA A 163 7.03 16.81 -31.66
N ASP A 164 8.07 17.65 -31.50
CA ASP A 164 8.97 18.03 -32.59
C ASP A 164 9.76 16.84 -33.15
N LYS A 165 10.19 15.92 -32.26
CA LYS A 165 10.88 14.69 -32.68
C LYS A 165 9.96 13.77 -33.47
N ILE A 166 8.71 13.63 -33.03
CA ILE A 166 7.70 12.81 -33.70
C ILE A 166 7.42 13.38 -35.09
N ASP A 167 7.21 14.69 -35.18
CA ASP A 167 6.99 15.37 -36.46
C ASP A 167 8.19 15.21 -37.42
N GLY A 168 9.42 15.33 -36.90
CA GLY A 168 10.64 15.10 -37.67
C GLY A 168 10.79 13.67 -38.19
N TYR A 169 10.43 12.67 -37.40
CA TYR A 169 10.45 11.27 -37.81
C TYR A 169 9.36 10.96 -38.85
N LEU A 170 8.16 11.54 -38.71
CA LEU A 170 7.09 11.39 -39.68
C LEU A 170 7.45 12.06 -41.01
N ALA A 171 8.09 13.22 -41.00
CA ALA A 171 8.58 13.91 -42.20
C ALA A 171 9.64 13.08 -42.94
N LYS A 172 10.44 12.30 -42.24
CA LYS A 172 11.43 11.36 -42.81
C LYS A 172 10.82 10.04 -43.28
N GLY A 173 9.50 9.87 -43.21
CA GLY A 173 8.83 8.65 -43.62
C GLY A 173 9.04 7.45 -42.70
N ILE A 174 9.47 7.66 -41.45
CA ILE A 174 9.69 6.58 -40.50
C ILE A 174 8.33 6.01 -40.07
N ASN A 175 8.22 4.69 -40.09
CA ASN A 175 6.99 3.98 -39.69
C ASN A 175 6.60 4.29 -38.23
N LYS A 176 5.31 4.51 -37.99
CA LYS A 176 4.74 4.84 -36.66
C LYS A 176 5.14 3.81 -35.58
N VAL A 177 5.21 2.52 -35.92
CA VAL A 177 5.65 1.47 -35.00
C VAL A 177 7.14 1.63 -34.61
N ALA A 178 7.97 2.00 -35.59
CA ALA A 178 9.40 2.28 -35.33
C ALA A 178 9.58 3.54 -34.48
N ILE A 179 8.78 4.59 -34.73
CA ILE A 179 8.78 5.81 -33.90
C ILE A 179 8.40 5.48 -32.45
N ALA A 180 7.38 4.64 -32.25
CA ALA A 180 6.98 4.21 -30.90
C ALA A 180 8.13 3.49 -30.18
N LYS A 181 8.84 2.59 -30.86
CA LYS A 181 10.04 1.91 -30.32
C LYS A 181 11.16 2.89 -29.98
N LEU A 182 11.44 3.87 -30.86
CA LEU A 182 12.48 4.90 -30.61
C LEU A 182 12.18 5.79 -29.40
N LEU A 183 10.90 5.93 -29.05
CA LEU A 183 10.45 6.74 -27.92
C LEU A 183 10.14 5.91 -26.67
N ASP A 184 10.42 4.59 -26.72
CA ASP A 184 10.14 3.64 -25.64
C ASP A 184 8.68 3.72 -25.13
N VAL A 185 7.74 3.68 -26.07
CA VAL A 185 6.30 3.68 -25.80
C VAL A 185 5.58 2.62 -26.63
N SER A 186 4.40 2.22 -26.17
CA SER A 186 3.58 1.33 -26.98
C SER A 186 3.07 2.03 -28.25
N PRO A 187 2.91 1.31 -29.36
CA PRO A 187 2.33 1.86 -30.59
C PRO A 187 0.95 2.52 -30.35
N ASN A 188 0.11 1.92 -29.51
CA ASN A 188 -1.19 2.50 -29.14
C ASN A 188 -1.06 3.87 -28.47
N THR A 189 -0.05 4.08 -27.63
CA THR A 189 0.19 5.39 -26.99
C THR A 189 0.52 6.46 -28.03
N LEU A 190 1.29 6.11 -29.07
CA LEU A 190 1.60 7.02 -30.16
C LEU A 190 0.36 7.29 -31.06
N TYR A 191 -0.42 6.27 -31.39
CA TYR A 191 -1.64 6.44 -32.18
C TYR A 191 -2.65 7.34 -31.48
N GLU A 192 -2.91 7.13 -30.17
CA GLU A 192 -3.80 7.99 -29.39
C GLU A 192 -3.27 9.43 -29.31
N TRP A 193 -1.96 9.63 -29.18
CA TRP A 193 -1.37 10.96 -29.21
C TRP A 193 -1.55 11.65 -30.56
N LEU A 194 -1.29 10.95 -31.68
CA LEU A 194 -1.47 11.46 -33.02
C LEU A 194 -2.93 11.84 -33.28
N LYS A 195 -3.88 11.01 -32.89
CA LYS A 195 -5.31 11.28 -33.02
C LYS A 195 -5.73 12.58 -32.32
N VAL A 196 -5.12 12.89 -31.17
CA VAL A 196 -5.46 14.09 -30.39
C VAL A 196 -4.70 15.33 -30.87
N ARG A 197 -3.43 15.20 -31.25
CA ARG A 197 -2.54 16.34 -31.55
C ARG A 197 -2.30 16.56 -33.05
N ARG A 198 -2.48 15.54 -33.88
CA ARG A 198 -2.18 15.55 -35.30
C ARG A 198 -3.26 14.74 -36.11
N PRO A 199 -4.53 15.14 -36.03
CA PRO A 199 -5.61 14.37 -36.67
C PRO A 199 -5.38 14.16 -38.18
N ASP A 200 -4.77 15.16 -38.86
CA ASP A 200 -4.49 15.08 -40.29
C ASP A 200 -3.40 14.07 -40.67
N LYS A 201 -2.49 13.78 -39.75
CA LYS A 201 -1.38 12.82 -39.94
C LYS A 201 -1.74 11.39 -39.52
N ASP A 202 -2.86 11.19 -38.85
CA ASP A 202 -3.37 9.87 -38.50
C ASP A 202 -4.05 9.16 -39.66
N SER A 203 -4.63 9.91 -40.56
CA SER A 203 -5.39 9.42 -41.77
C SER A 203 -4.50 8.91 -42.89
N ALA A 204 -3.19 9.11 -42.84
CA ALA A 204 -2.25 8.53 -43.80
C ALA A 204 -2.12 7.03 -43.54
N LYS A 205 -2.98 6.24 -44.17
CA LYS A 205 -2.92 4.78 -44.27
C LYS A 205 -1.57 4.35 -44.85
N ILE A 206 -1.06 3.27 -44.28
CA ILE A 206 -0.08 2.32 -44.78
C ILE A 206 -0.10 2.17 -46.29
#